data_ce78aa7c3408c5448eaa0ec8e7bb302b
#
_entry.id   ce78aa7c3408c5448eaa0ec8e7bb302b
#
_cell.length_a   1.000
_cell.length_b   1.000
_cell.length_c   1.000
_cell.angle_alpha   90.00
_cell.angle_beta   90.00
_cell.angle_gamma   90.00
#
_symmetry.space_group_name_H-M   'P 1'
#
loop_
_entity.id
_entity.type
_entity.pdbx_description
1 polymer ?
#
loop_
_entity_poly.entity_id
_entity_poly.type
_entity_poly.pdbx_seq_one_letter_code
_entity_poly.pdbx_strand_id
1 'polypeptide(L)'
;MTKLLRPDTAVRLLPEGARILSSPSCSTPTTLLAAVGRLACERPGMGVVAGMLLGSLPWLDAVAAGTLSLRTWHPSGEGRRLADTGVVDYVPYRLGDVPASLPGTVDSLVVRVSPPDAAGLCSIGPSGSYTLAGLRAVRAAGGVVLAEIDAALPRTTGDTLLSVDDCTALVEADTPTCLHQPAIRTEIHDRIAEAVLGLLPRAPTVQLGIGAVPEAVTDSLGSVEGGARLVGMAGDGVMRLLDTGALRRGAHTPPVVAVEVMGTERLMAFVDRNPDVEVVSSEHVHNPRWIGEINRFVSINSALEVDLTGQVALEAAGGRVLSGIGGAADFFEGAHRSTGGLRVVALRSTDARGAASKIVARLAPGTPVSLPRHAVDAVVTEHGVAWLRGASLQERADAMVAVAAPGWRDRLAAAGGFG
;
A
#
# COMPACT_ATOMS: atom_id res chain seq x y z
N MET A 1 8.41 2.43 34.81
CA MET A 1 8.07 3.63 33.99
C MET A 1 9.03 3.65 32.79
N THR A 2 8.51 3.60 31.60
CA THR A 2 9.26 3.68 30.34
C THR A 2 9.93 5.04 30.23
N LYS A 3 11.21 5.08 29.89
CA LYS A 3 12.03 6.31 29.92
C LYS A 3 11.85 7.11 28.63
N LEU A 4 11.59 8.40 28.76
CA LEU A 4 11.72 9.35 27.66
C LEU A 4 13.20 9.68 27.46
N LEU A 5 13.74 9.42 26.28
CA LEU A 5 15.15 9.57 25.95
C LEU A 5 15.34 10.47 24.72
N ARG A 6 16.54 11.01 24.54
CA ARG A 6 16.94 11.63 23.26
C ARG A 6 17.09 10.55 22.17
N PRO A 7 16.82 10.85 20.91
CA PRO A 7 16.88 9.88 19.80
C PRO A 7 18.20 9.09 19.76
N ASP A 8 19.36 9.80 19.80
CA ASP A 8 20.69 9.16 19.74
C ASP A 8 21.01 8.31 20.99
N THR A 9 20.38 8.59 22.12
CA THR A 9 20.52 7.76 23.34
C THR A 9 19.64 6.52 23.23
N ALA A 10 18.40 6.67 22.73
CA ALA A 10 17.46 5.58 22.59
C ALA A 10 17.96 4.51 21.62
N VAL A 11 18.48 4.90 20.45
CA VAL A 11 18.98 3.93 19.45
C VAL A 11 20.21 3.14 19.92
N ARG A 12 20.96 3.61 20.92
CA ARG A 12 22.06 2.84 21.53
C ARG A 12 21.59 1.64 22.35
N LEU A 13 20.28 1.55 22.65
CA LEU A 13 19.67 0.37 23.26
C LEU A 13 19.48 -0.78 22.27
N LEU A 14 19.57 -0.53 20.96
CA LEU A 14 19.51 -1.56 19.94
C LEU A 14 20.69 -2.53 20.06
N PRO A 15 20.49 -3.84 19.90
CA PRO A 15 21.58 -4.81 19.94
C PRO A 15 22.56 -4.61 18.77
N GLU A 16 23.76 -5.19 18.89
CA GLU A 16 24.69 -5.27 17.76
C GLU A 16 24.08 -6.10 16.65
N GLY A 17 24.21 -5.66 15.39
CA GLY A 17 23.61 -6.33 14.25
C GLY A 17 22.08 -6.32 14.22
N ALA A 18 21.43 -5.38 14.93
CA ALA A 18 19.98 -5.28 15.05
C ALA A 18 19.28 -5.33 13.67
N ARG A 19 18.21 -6.11 13.59
CA ARG A 19 17.28 -6.15 12.45
C ARG A 19 16.00 -5.39 12.83
N ILE A 20 15.94 -4.15 12.41
CA ILE A 20 15.04 -3.12 12.91
C ILE A 20 13.83 -3.03 11.99
N LEU A 21 12.66 -3.48 12.43
CA LEU A 21 11.41 -3.21 11.75
C LEU A 21 11.02 -1.74 11.92
N SER A 22 10.56 -1.10 10.85
CA SER A 22 10.00 0.25 10.89
C SER A 22 8.50 0.23 10.62
N SER A 23 7.72 1.03 11.35
CA SER A 23 6.33 1.31 10.96
C SER A 23 6.28 2.04 9.61
N PRO A 24 5.23 1.80 8.78
CA PRO A 24 5.20 2.25 7.39
C PRO A 24 4.50 3.59 7.18
N SER A 25 4.55 4.07 5.95
CA SER A 25 3.69 5.11 5.37
C SER A 25 3.67 6.41 6.18
N CYS A 26 2.50 6.93 6.51
CA CYS A 26 2.36 8.16 7.31
C CYS A 26 2.83 8.00 8.76
N SER A 27 3.00 6.76 9.23
CA SER A 27 3.59 6.45 10.55
C SER A 27 5.09 6.16 10.50
N THR A 28 5.82 6.56 9.45
CA THR A 28 7.28 6.39 9.37
C THR A 28 7.97 7.16 10.51
N PRO A 29 8.78 6.51 11.38
CA PRO A 29 9.45 7.14 12.53
C PRO A 29 10.76 7.81 12.07
N THR A 30 10.65 8.93 11.39
CA THR A 30 11.75 9.60 10.70
C THR A 30 12.86 10.09 11.65
N THR A 31 12.51 10.53 12.87
CA THR A 31 13.47 10.92 13.92
C THR A 31 14.33 9.74 14.36
N LEU A 32 13.70 8.62 14.70
CA LEU A 32 14.41 7.40 15.11
C LEU A 32 15.23 6.81 13.97
N LEU A 33 14.69 6.75 12.75
CA LEU A 33 15.43 6.24 11.59
C LEU A 33 16.66 7.11 11.26
N ALA A 34 16.57 8.43 11.39
CA ALA A 34 17.72 9.31 11.23
C ALA A 34 18.79 9.01 12.28
N ALA A 35 18.40 8.79 13.54
CA ALA A 35 19.34 8.40 14.60
C ALA A 35 19.96 7.00 14.37
N VAL A 36 19.19 6.04 13.84
CA VAL A 36 19.70 4.72 13.42
C VAL A 36 20.78 4.88 12.34
N GLY A 37 20.54 5.74 11.33
CA GLY A 37 21.52 6.01 10.28
C GLY A 37 22.84 6.59 10.84
N ARG A 38 22.76 7.52 11.79
CA ARG A 38 23.97 8.05 12.48
C ARG A 38 24.69 6.96 13.27
N LEU A 39 23.94 6.15 14.04
CA LEU A 39 24.53 5.05 14.80
C LEU A 39 25.19 4.01 13.90
N ALA A 40 24.62 3.73 12.72
CA ALA A 40 25.19 2.77 11.76
C ALA A 40 26.57 3.19 11.24
N CYS A 41 26.88 4.49 11.18
CA CYS A 41 28.21 4.97 10.84
C CYS A 41 29.26 4.67 11.95
N GLU A 42 28.82 4.62 13.21
CA GLU A 42 29.68 4.28 14.37
C GLU A 42 29.72 2.76 14.60
N ARG A 43 28.61 2.08 14.31
CA ARG A 43 28.40 0.66 14.61
C ARG A 43 27.73 -0.04 13.40
N PRO A 44 28.54 -0.38 12.37
CA PRO A 44 28.02 -1.01 11.14
C PRO A 44 27.47 -2.41 11.40
N GLY A 45 26.68 -2.93 10.43
CA GLY A 45 26.14 -4.29 10.47
C GLY A 45 24.67 -4.38 10.92
N MET A 46 24.03 -3.26 11.27
CA MET A 46 22.58 -3.22 11.49
C MET A 46 21.81 -3.23 10.17
N GLY A 47 20.52 -3.56 10.22
CA GLY A 47 19.63 -3.52 9.06
C GLY A 47 18.25 -2.99 9.40
N VAL A 48 17.67 -2.21 8.48
CA VAL A 48 16.26 -1.80 8.51
C VAL A 48 15.46 -2.75 7.65
N VAL A 49 14.32 -3.18 8.18
CA VAL A 49 13.31 -4.00 7.48
C VAL A 49 12.03 -3.16 7.41
N ALA A 50 11.53 -2.89 6.20
CA ALA A 50 10.40 -1.99 6.05
C ALA A 50 9.60 -2.24 4.77
N GLY A 51 8.32 -1.87 4.79
CA GLY A 51 7.50 -1.65 3.60
C GLY A 51 7.72 -0.26 3.01
N MET A 52 6.63 0.36 2.55
CA MET A 52 6.66 1.73 2.05
C MET A 52 6.97 2.72 3.17
N LEU A 53 8.00 3.53 2.98
CA LEU A 53 8.37 4.61 3.90
C LEU A 53 8.12 5.96 3.23
N LEU A 54 7.68 6.95 4.01
CA LEU A 54 7.45 8.33 3.58
C LEU A 54 8.32 9.30 4.37
N GLY A 55 8.34 10.55 3.93
CA GLY A 55 9.08 11.63 4.57
C GLY A 55 10.52 11.73 4.11
N SER A 56 11.31 12.51 4.84
CA SER A 56 12.75 12.63 4.61
C SER A 56 13.49 11.45 5.22
N LEU A 57 14.32 10.79 4.43
CA LEU A 57 15.01 9.54 4.82
C LEU A 57 16.55 9.68 4.72
N PRO A 58 17.18 10.63 5.45
CA PRO A 58 18.61 10.87 5.35
C PRO A 58 19.47 9.66 5.77
N TRP A 59 18.93 8.72 6.51
CA TRP A 59 19.57 7.46 6.87
C TRP A 59 19.85 6.55 5.66
N LEU A 60 19.24 6.79 4.51
CA LEU A 60 19.53 6.07 3.26
C LEU A 60 20.97 6.34 2.76
N ASP A 61 21.60 7.44 3.18
CA ASP A 61 23.03 7.67 2.94
C ASP A 61 23.90 6.58 3.57
N ALA A 62 23.54 6.09 4.77
CA ALA A 62 24.22 4.98 5.42
C ALA A 62 24.00 3.65 4.68
N VAL A 63 22.83 3.47 4.03
CA VAL A 63 22.58 2.32 3.13
C VAL A 63 23.45 2.42 1.89
N ALA A 64 23.51 3.58 1.25
CA ALA A 64 24.34 3.82 0.08
C ALA A 64 25.85 3.61 0.40
N ALA A 65 26.28 3.96 1.60
CA ALA A 65 27.63 3.76 2.09
C ALA A 65 27.93 2.31 2.54
N GLY A 66 26.92 1.43 2.60
CA GLY A 66 27.09 0.02 3.03
C GLY A 66 27.27 -0.19 4.53
N THR A 67 27.05 0.84 5.38
CA THR A 67 27.15 0.73 6.85
C THR A 67 25.84 0.28 7.49
N LEU A 68 24.71 0.44 6.77
CA LEU A 68 23.38 -0.01 7.14
C LEU A 68 22.79 -0.83 5.97
N SER A 69 22.12 -1.93 6.23
CA SER A 69 21.38 -2.65 5.19
C SER A 69 19.90 -2.21 5.15
N LEU A 70 19.28 -2.31 3.98
CA LEU A 70 17.82 -2.13 3.82
C LEU A 70 17.23 -3.36 3.15
N ARG A 71 16.30 -4.01 3.84
CA ARG A 71 15.43 -5.04 3.28
C ARG A 71 14.01 -4.49 3.16
N THR A 72 13.43 -4.55 1.96
CA THR A 72 12.09 -3.98 1.74
C THR A 72 11.27 -4.82 0.79
N TRP A 73 9.96 -4.88 1.01
CA TRP A 73 8.97 -5.43 0.07
C TRP A 73 8.22 -4.35 -0.71
N HIS A 74 8.52 -3.07 -0.46
CA HIS A 74 7.90 -1.96 -1.18
C HIS A 74 8.85 -0.78 -1.26
N PRO A 75 9.83 -0.79 -2.18
CA PRO A 75 10.74 0.33 -2.35
C PRO A 75 9.96 1.57 -2.79
N SER A 76 10.16 2.69 -2.10
CA SER A 76 9.48 3.96 -2.35
C SER A 76 10.46 5.12 -2.38
N GLY A 77 10.10 6.20 -3.04
CA GLY A 77 10.90 7.43 -3.08
C GLY A 77 12.37 7.18 -3.43
N GLU A 78 13.27 7.61 -2.56
CA GLU A 78 14.71 7.48 -2.72
C GLU A 78 15.20 6.03 -2.59
N GLY A 79 14.54 5.22 -1.74
CA GLY A 79 14.82 3.78 -1.63
C GLY A 79 14.66 3.03 -2.96
N ARG A 80 13.79 3.50 -3.86
CA ARG A 80 13.65 2.94 -5.21
C ARG A 80 14.89 3.15 -6.06
N ARG A 81 15.55 4.33 -5.97
CA ARG A 81 16.79 4.57 -6.68
C ARG A 81 17.93 3.68 -6.19
N LEU A 82 17.98 3.45 -4.88
CA LEU A 82 18.96 2.53 -4.29
C LEU A 82 18.69 1.06 -4.66
N ALA A 83 17.43 0.66 -4.84
CA ALA A 83 17.09 -0.69 -5.30
C ALA A 83 17.71 -1.00 -6.68
N ASP A 84 17.83 -0.02 -7.57
CA ASP A 84 18.47 -0.18 -8.88
C ASP A 84 19.99 -0.40 -8.77
N THR A 85 20.63 -0.02 -7.69
CA THR A 85 22.08 -0.19 -7.48
C THR A 85 22.45 -1.54 -6.85
N GLY A 86 21.45 -2.34 -6.44
CA GLY A 86 21.65 -3.64 -5.79
C GLY A 86 22.05 -3.57 -4.32
N VAL A 87 22.05 -2.39 -3.69
CA VAL A 87 22.33 -2.23 -2.26
C VAL A 87 21.09 -2.42 -1.37
N VAL A 88 19.91 -2.52 -1.98
CA VAL A 88 18.65 -2.79 -1.30
C VAL A 88 18.23 -4.22 -1.55
N ASP A 89 17.91 -4.94 -0.49
CA ASP A 89 17.43 -6.32 -0.54
C ASP A 89 15.90 -6.31 -0.73
N TYR A 90 15.45 -6.47 -1.97
CA TYR A 90 14.02 -6.52 -2.30
C TYR A 90 13.44 -7.91 -2.04
N VAL A 91 12.34 -7.97 -1.30
CA VAL A 91 11.63 -9.20 -1.00
C VAL A 91 10.22 -9.15 -1.61
N PRO A 92 9.87 -10.03 -2.56
CA PRO A 92 8.58 -10.01 -3.24
C PRO A 92 7.47 -10.62 -2.37
N TYR A 93 7.07 -9.93 -1.29
CA TYR A 93 5.96 -10.32 -0.44
C TYR A 93 4.63 -9.74 -0.90
N ARG A 94 3.56 -10.52 -0.81
CA ARG A 94 2.20 -9.99 -0.69
C ARG A 94 2.05 -9.38 0.70
N LEU A 95 1.30 -8.30 0.82
CA LEU A 95 1.18 -7.59 2.10
C LEU A 95 0.53 -8.46 3.20
N GLY A 96 -0.35 -9.38 2.81
CA GLY A 96 -0.94 -10.36 3.73
C GLY A 96 0.06 -11.38 4.30
N ASP A 97 1.18 -11.64 3.61
CA ASP A 97 2.19 -12.61 4.05
C ASP A 97 3.24 -11.97 5.00
N VAL A 98 3.35 -10.63 5.00
CA VAL A 98 4.37 -9.92 5.79
C VAL A 98 4.29 -10.25 7.28
N PRO A 99 3.13 -10.20 7.96
CA PRO A 99 3.06 -10.47 9.40
C PRO A 99 3.64 -11.83 9.78
N ALA A 100 3.35 -12.87 9.01
CA ALA A 100 3.83 -14.23 9.26
C ALA A 100 5.35 -14.39 9.03
N SER A 101 5.97 -13.51 8.25
CA SER A 101 7.40 -13.53 7.95
C SER A 101 8.27 -12.82 8.99
N LEU A 102 7.67 -12.04 9.90
CA LEU A 102 8.41 -11.21 10.86
C LEU A 102 9.08 -12.00 11.99
N PRO A 103 8.47 -13.06 12.59
CA PRO A 103 9.12 -13.85 13.62
C PRO A 103 10.47 -14.43 13.14
N GLY A 104 11.53 -14.22 13.93
CA GLY A 104 12.89 -14.64 13.58
C GLY A 104 13.59 -13.78 12.49
N THR A 105 12.85 -12.90 11.80
CA THR A 105 13.41 -11.95 10.82
C THR A 105 13.80 -10.63 11.45
N VAL A 106 13.06 -10.17 12.45
CA VAL A 106 13.29 -8.91 13.16
C VAL A 106 13.45 -9.14 14.66
N ASP A 107 14.29 -8.31 15.30
CA ASP A 107 14.55 -8.35 16.75
C ASP A 107 14.35 -6.99 17.41
N SER A 108 14.11 -5.96 16.63
CA SER A 108 13.89 -4.60 17.10
C SER A 108 12.78 -3.92 16.30
N LEU A 109 12.04 -2.99 16.93
CA LEU A 109 10.99 -2.20 16.31
C LEU A 109 11.21 -0.72 16.59
N VAL A 110 11.16 0.11 15.56
CA VAL A 110 11.00 1.56 15.67
C VAL A 110 9.61 1.92 15.14
N VAL A 111 8.81 2.59 15.96
CA VAL A 111 7.40 2.86 15.65
C VAL A 111 7.03 4.30 15.99
N ARG A 112 6.31 4.97 15.11
CA ARG A 112 5.73 6.30 15.38
C ARG A 112 4.34 6.13 15.99
N VAL A 113 4.05 6.87 17.05
CA VAL A 113 2.83 6.74 17.84
C VAL A 113 2.28 8.10 18.25
N SER A 114 0.96 8.17 18.48
CA SER A 114 0.33 9.32 19.13
C SER A 114 0.79 9.44 20.60
N PRO A 115 0.62 10.61 21.26
CA PRO A 115 0.83 10.71 22.70
C PRO A 115 0.01 9.67 23.47
N PRO A 116 0.53 9.13 24.59
CA PRO A 116 -0.22 8.22 25.44
C PRO A 116 -1.41 8.90 26.09
N ASP A 117 -2.49 8.15 26.24
CA ASP A 117 -3.64 8.59 27.06
C ASP A 117 -3.42 8.33 28.56
N ALA A 118 -4.44 8.60 29.38
CA ALA A 118 -4.39 8.40 30.81
C ALA A 118 -4.17 6.93 31.24
N ALA A 119 -4.45 5.97 30.36
CA ALA A 119 -4.18 4.54 30.55
C ALA A 119 -2.82 4.10 30.04
N GLY A 120 -2.00 5.02 29.50
CA GLY A 120 -0.71 4.73 28.92
C GLY A 120 -0.78 4.07 27.53
N LEU A 121 -1.92 4.20 26.85
CA LEU A 121 -2.10 3.66 25.50
C LEU A 121 -1.79 4.73 24.45
N CYS A 122 -0.99 4.39 23.47
CA CYS A 122 -0.72 5.16 22.25
C CYS A 122 -1.47 4.55 21.06
N SER A 123 -1.76 5.34 20.04
CA SER A 123 -2.18 4.81 18.72
C SER A 123 -0.99 4.76 17.78
N ILE A 124 -0.87 3.69 16.98
CA ILE A 124 0.09 3.62 15.87
C ILE A 124 -0.33 4.49 14.68
N GLY A 125 -1.41 5.25 14.83
CA GLY A 125 -1.88 6.23 13.86
C GLY A 125 -2.54 5.62 12.62
N PRO A 126 -2.34 6.26 11.44
CA PRO A 126 -3.08 5.94 10.23
C PRO A 126 -2.59 4.67 9.50
N SER A 127 -1.52 4.02 10.00
CA SER A 127 -0.85 2.90 9.31
C SER A 127 -0.91 1.63 10.15
N GLY A 128 -2.00 0.87 10.03
CA GLY A 128 -2.20 -0.42 10.73
C GLY A 128 -1.26 -1.51 10.24
N SER A 129 -1.32 -1.77 8.95
CA SER A 129 -0.45 -2.67 8.19
C SER A 129 0.11 -3.84 9.02
N TYR A 130 1.43 -3.93 9.16
CA TYR A 130 2.14 -4.99 9.88
C TYR A 130 2.70 -4.56 11.24
N THR A 131 2.42 -3.33 11.68
CA THR A 131 3.08 -2.72 12.86
C THR A 131 2.86 -3.51 14.15
N LEU A 132 1.60 -3.86 14.46
CA LEU A 132 1.29 -4.63 15.66
C LEU A 132 1.75 -6.10 15.59
N ALA A 133 1.79 -6.69 14.39
CA ALA A 133 2.40 -8.01 14.18
C ALA A 133 3.90 -7.95 14.48
N GLY A 134 4.58 -6.89 14.03
CA GLY A 134 5.98 -6.61 14.36
C GLY A 134 6.22 -6.44 15.85
N LEU A 135 5.36 -5.68 16.53
CA LEU A 135 5.42 -5.52 17.98
C LEU A 135 5.36 -6.89 18.68
N ARG A 136 4.39 -7.73 18.30
CA ARG A 136 4.25 -9.08 18.87
C ARG A 136 5.49 -9.94 18.62
N ALA A 137 6.03 -9.91 17.39
CA ALA A 137 7.21 -10.70 17.01
C ALA A 137 8.45 -10.26 17.80
N VAL A 138 8.72 -8.96 17.89
CA VAL A 138 9.86 -8.40 18.61
C VAL A 138 9.75 -8.67 20.11
N ARG A 139 8.58 -8.49 20.71
CA ARG A 139 8.38 -8.78 22.14
C ARG A 139 8.54 -10.27 22.47
N ALA A 140 8.03 -11.15 21.64
CA ALA A 140 8.19 -12.59 21.81
C ALA A 140 9.65 -13.02 21.77
N ALA A 141 10.50 -12.28 21.03
CA ALA A 141 11.94 -12.48 20.98
C ALA A 141 12.71 -11.79 22.13
N GLY A 142 12.04 -11.07 23.04
CA GLY A 142 12.70 -10.25 24.07
C GLY A 142 13.47 -9.05 23.51
N GLY A 143 13.06 -8.58 22.34
CA GLY A 143 13.75 -7.53 21.59
C GLY A 143 13.43 -6.12 22.05
N VAL A 144 13.98 -5.14 21.33
CA VAL A 144 13.92 -3.71 21.67
C VAL A 144 12.79 -3.01 20.89
N VAL A 145 11.93 -2.28 21.59
CA VAL A 145 10.88 -1.45 21.01
C VAL A 145 11.12 0.01 21.35
N LEU A 146 11.35 0.85 20.35
CA LEU A 146 11.52 2.29 20.52
C LEU A 146 10.32 2.99 19.87
N ALA A 147 9.59 3.80 20.63
CA ALA A 147 8.43 4.52 20.13
C ALA A 147 8.74 6.03 20.03
N GLU A 148 8.47 6.59 18.85
CA GLU A 148 8.59 8.00 18.52
C GLU A 148 7.21 8.65 18.71
N ILE A 149 7.06 9.50 19.72
CA ILE A 149 5.80 10.20 20.04
C ILE A 149 5.66 11.42 19.14
N ASP A 150 4.59 11.45 18.36
CA ASP A 150 4.21 12.57 17.50
C ASP A 150 2.86 13.13 17.92
N ALA A 151 2.84 14.37 18.40
CA ALA A 151 1.63 15.04 18.85
C ALA A 151 0.59 15.28 17.74
N ALA A 152 1.03 15.30 16.48
CA ALA A 152 0.18 15.49 15.30
C ALA A 152 -0.32 14.17 14.69
N LEU A 153 0.18 13.01 15.15
CA LEU A 153 -0.28 11.72 14.65
C LEU A 153 -1.71 11.43 15.14
N PRO A 154 -2.68 11.16 14.26
CA PRO A 154 -4.05 10.91 14.67
C PRO A 154 -4.17 9.65 15.54
N ARG A 155 -5.08 9.70 16.48
CA ARG A 155 -5.49 8.55 17.26
C ARG A 155 -6.66 7.86 16.55
N THR A 156 -6.35 6.92 15.69
CA THR A 156 -7.35 6.24 14.87
C THR A 156 -8.13 5.18 15.66
N THR A 157 -9.33 4.85 15.19
CA THR A 157 -10.14 3.75 15.71
C THR A 157 -9.70 2.42 15.06
N GLY A 158 -10.08 1.31 15.67
CA GLY A 158 -9.74 -0.04 15.20
C GLY A 158 -8.60 -0.68 15.99
N ASP A 159 -7.84 -1.58 15.34
CA ASP A 159 -6.73 -2.31 15.96
C ASP A 159 -5.44 -1.48 15.84
N THR A 160 -5.33 -0.42 16.65
CA THR A 160 -4.23 0.57 16.54
C THR A 160 -3.53 0.87 17.86
N LEU A 161 -3.89 0.21 18.96
CA LEU A 161 -3.39 0.57 20.27
C LEU A 161 -2.12 -0.20 20.64
N LEU A 162 -1.16 0.55 21.22
CA LEU A 162 0.10 0.08 21.76
C LEU A 162 0.30 0.67 23.17
N SER A 163 0.67 -0.15 24.14
CA SER A 163 0.95 0.31 25.50
C SER A 163 2.37 0.88 25.61
N VAL A 164 2.55 1.95 26.38
CA VAL A 164 3.90 2.44 26.72
C VAL A 164 4.74 1.38 27.46
N ASP A 165 4.07 0.44 28.15
CA ASP A 165 4.76 -0.66 28.85
C ASP A 165 5.31 -1.72 27.87
N ASP A 166 4.87 -1.70 26.62
CA ASP A 166 5.43 -2.50 25.54
C ASP A 166 6.72 -1.91 24.97
N CYS A 167 7.05 -0.67 25.31
CA CYS A 167 8.20 0.06 24.79
C CYS A 167 9.40 -0.03 25.74
N THR A 168 10.58 -0.22 25.17
CA THR A 168 11.86 -0.13 25.89
C THR A 168 12.20 1.33 26.22
N ALA A 169 11.90 2.24 25.27
CA ALA A 169 12.06 3.68 25.47
C ALA A 169 11.09 4.47 24.55
N LEU A 170 10.80 5.69 24.97
CA LEU A 170 10.05 6.69 24.23
C LEU A 170 10.98 7.81 23.77
N VAL A 171 10.68 8.40 22.61
CA VAL A 171 11.40 9.53 22.02
C VAL A 171 10.38 10.54 21.54
N GLU A 172 10.61 11.82 21.73
CA GLU A 172 9.78 12.85 21.08
C GLU A 172 10.17 13.00 19.61
N ALA A 173 9.20 13.09 18.72
CA ALA A 173 9.45 13.37 17.32
C ALA A 173 9.97 14.81 17.16
N ASP A 174 11.07 14.97 16.44
CA ASP A 174 11.62 16.27 16.04
C ASP A 174 11.34 16.62 14.57
N THR A 175 10.58 15.75 13.90
CA THR A 175 10.16 15.87 12.50
C THR A 175 8.66 15.85 12.39
N PRO A 176 8.06 16.57 11.41
CA PRO A 176 6.62 16.55 11.21
C PRO A 176 6.10 15.16 10.81
N THR A 177 4.80 14.94 11.04
CA THR A 177 4.09 13.74 10.55
C THR A 177 4.27 13.59 9.04
N CYS A 178 4.54 12.36 8.60
CA CYS A 178 4.66 12.08 7.17
C CYS A 178 3.30 12.17 6.49
N LEU A 179 3.21 12.99 5.46
CA LEU A 179 2.00 13.19 4.68
C LEU A 179 2.16 12.63 3.26
N HIS A 180 1.04 12.28 2.64
CA HIS A 180 0.98 11.91 1.24
C HIS A 180 0.18 12.97 0.48
N GLN A 181 0.78 13.52 -0.58
CA GLN A 181 0.07 14.50 -1.41
C GLN A 181 -0.77 13.77 -2.45
N PRO A 182 -2.02 14.19 -2.68
CA PRO A 182 -2.86 13.65 -3.73
C PRO A 182 -2.17 13.72 -5.09
N ALA A 183 -2.39 12.72 -5.91
CA ALA A 183 -1.82 12.68 -7.25
C ALA A 183 -2.51 13.69 -8.17
N ILE A 184 -1.76 14.24 -9.14
CA ILE A 184 -2.32 15.16 -10.12
C ILE A 184 -3.30 14.41 -11.03
N ARG A 185 -4.56 14.79 -10.97
CA ARG A 185 -5.65 14.24 -11.79
C ARG A 185 -5.73 14.92 -13.15
N THR A 186 -6.13 14.19 -14.17
CA THR A 186 -6.35 14.66 -15.55
C THR A 186 -7.61 14.00 -16.11
N GLU A 187 -8.16 14.51 -17.21
CA GLU A 187 -9.32 13.93 -17.92
C GLU A 187 -9.15 12.45 -18.29
N ILE A 188 -7.91 11.98 -18.47
CA ILE A 188 -7.64 10.55 -18.71
C ILE A 188 -8.08 9.73 -17.50
N HIS A 189 -7.76 10.18 -16.29
CA HIS A 189 -8.13 9.49 -15.07
C HIS A 189 -9.66 9.52 -14.85
N ASP A 190 -10.32 10.61 -15.25
CA ASP A 190 -11.78 10.74 -15.16
C ASP A 190 -12.49 9.76 -16.10
N ARG A 191 -12.02 9.61 -17.34
CA ARG A 191 -12.54 8.60 -18.28
C ARG A 191 -12.34 7.17 -17.79
N ILE A 192 -11.18 6.88 -17.17
CA ILE A 192 -10.94 5.57 -16.56
C ILE A 192 -11.92 5.34 -15.40
N ALA A 193 -12.12 6.34 -14.53
CA ALA A 193 -13.03 6.25 -13.40
C ALA A 193 -14.48 6.03 -13.86
N GLU A 194 -14.95 6.73 -14.90
CA GLU A 194 -16.26 6.55 -15.49
C GLU A 194 -16.46 5.11 -16.03
N ALA A 195 -15.46 4.58 -16.75
CA ALA A 195 -15.49 3.22 -17.24
C ALA A 195 -15.50 2.18 -16.11
N VAL A 196 -14.76 2.42 -15.03
CA VAL A 196 -14.77 1.57 -13.82
C VAL A 196 -16.13 1.61 -13.14
N LEU A 197 -16.75 2.80 -12.99
CA LEU A 197 -18.09 2.94 -12.39
C LEU A 197 -19.14 2.12 -13.14
N GLY A 198 -19.06 2.06 -14.47
CA GLY A 198 -19.93 1.25 -15.30
C GLY A 198 -19.88 -0.26 -15.03
N LEU A 199 -18.82 -0.73 -14.34
CA LEU A 199 -18.65 -2.13 -13.94
C LEU A 199 -19.15 -2.41 -12.51
N LEU A 200 -19.37 -1.37 -11.69
CA LEU A 200 -19.71 -1.58 -10.28
C LEU A 200 -21.13 -2.11 -10.12
N PRO A 201 -21.31 -3.16 -9.32
CA PRO A 201 -22.65 -3.61 -8.97
C PRO A 201 -23.32 -2.60 -8.02
N ARG A 202 -24.63 -2.74 -7.81
CA ARG A 202 -25.35 -1.99 -6.79
C ARG A 202 -24.78 -2.28 -5.39
N ALA A 203 -24.59 -1.23 -4.57
CA ALA A 203 -24.09 -1.33 -3.19
C ALA A 203 -22.81 -2.19 -3.06
N PRO A 204 -21.72 -1.88 -3.77
CA PRO A 204 -20.49 -2.64 -3.71
C PRO A 204 -19.71 -2.38 -2.41
N THR A 205 -18.79 -3.28 -2.09
CA THR A 205 -17.62 -2.95 -1.27
C THR A 205 -16.43 -2.85 -2.19
N VAL A 206 -15.78 -1.69 -2.22
CA VAL A 206 -14.72 -1.38 -3.19
C VAL A 206 -13.38 -1.31 -2.48
N GLN A 207 -12.39 -2.02 -3.01
CA GLN A 207 -10.99 -1.85 -2.63
C GLN A 207 -10.31 -1.00 -3.70
N LEU A 208 -9.60 0.02 -3.23
CA LEU A 208 -8.78 0.90 -4.04
C LEU A 208 -7.36 0.96 -3.49
N GLY A 209 -6.38 1.19 -4.39
CA GLY A 209 -5.02 1.58 -4.04
C GLY A 209 -4.89 3.10 -3.88
N ILE A 210 -3.66 3.58 -4.05
CA ILE A 210 -3.33 5.02 -4.10
C ILE A 210 -2.97 5.43 -5.52
N GLY A 211 -3.01 6.74 -5.78
CA GLY A 211 -2.64 7.36 -7.04
C GLY A 211 -3.83 7.92 -7.82
N ALA A 212 -3.56 8.56 -8.96
CA ALA A 212 -4.53 9.36 -9.68
C ALA A 212 -5.78 8.59 -10.17
N VAL A 213 -5.64 7.33 -10.60
CA VAL A 213 -6.80 6.49 -11.00
C VAL A 213 -7.66 6.12 -9.80
N PRO A 214 -7.12 5.54 -8.69
CA PRO A 214 -7.90 5.30 -7.48
C PRO A 214 -8.58 6.54 -6.91
N GLU A 215 -7.91 7.70 -6.92
CA GLU A 215 -8.50 8.96 -6.45
C GLU A 215 -9.67 9.40 -7.33
N ALA A 216 -9.54 9.30 -8.67
CA ALA A 216 -10.62 9.61 -9.59
C ALA A 216 -11.83 8.67 -9.40
N VAL A 217 -11.59 7.38 -9.17
CA VAL A 217 -12.65 6.41 -8.86
C VAL A 217 -13.30 6.75 -7.52
N THR A 218 -12.52 7.02 -6.47
CA THR A 218 -13.04 7.40 -5.15
C THR A 218 -13.97 8.60 -5.27
N ASP A 219 -13.55 9.63 -5.99
CA ASP A 219 -14.33 10.85 -6.20
C ASP A 219 -15.68 10.60 -6.88
N SER A 220 -15.74 9.58 -7.71
CA SER A 220 -16.92 9.23 -8.50
C SER A 220 -17.85 8.24 -7.79
N LEU A 221 -17.45 7.62 -6.68
CA LEU A 221 -18.26 6.64 -5.93
C LEU A 221 -19.56 7.21 -5.36
N GLY A 222 -19.66 8.55 -5.25
CA GLY A 222 -20.88 9.22 -4.78
C GLY A 222 -22.11 8.95 -5.65
N SER A 223 -21.94 8.57 -6.91
CA SER A 223 -23.01 8.24 -7.85
C SER A 223 -23.44 6.75 -7.83
N VAL A 224 -22.78 5.90 -7.05
CA VAL A 224 -23.05 4.46 -7.04
C VAL A 224 -24.38 4.15 -6.36
N GLU A 225 -25.25 3.43 -7.06
CA GLU A 225 -26.55 3.04 -6.53
C GLU A 225 -26.45 2.19 -5.25
N GLY A 226 -27.11 2.62 -4.19
CA GLY A 226 -27.12 1.94 -2.90
C GLY A 226 -25.90 2.24 -2.01
N GLY A 227 -25.06 3.19 -2.43
CA GLY A 227 -23.86 3.58 -1.72
C GLY A 227 -22.74 2.52 -1.73
N ALA A 228 -21.51 2.94 -1.64
CA ALA A 228 -20.36 2.05 -1.54
C ALA A 228 -19.90 1.85 -0.09
N ARG A 229 -19.03 0.86 0.16
CA ARG A 229 -18.12 0.77 1.30
C ARG A 229 -16.69 0.73 0.78
N LEU A 230 -15.75 1.22 1.56
CA LEU A 230 -14.34 1.20 1.21
C LEU A 230 -13.55 0.23 2.09
N VAL A 231 -12.64 -0.50 1.48
CA VAL A 231 -11.71 -1.41 2.15
C VAL A 231 -10.31 -1.23 1.54
N GLY A 232 -9.28 -1.30 2.35
CA GLY A 232 -7.89 -1.27 1.89
C GLY A 232 -7.20 0.06 2.18
N MET A 233 -7.07 0.95 1.20
CA MET A 233 -6.44 2.25 1.41
C MET A 233 -7.48 3.37 1.40
N ALA A 234 -7.26 4.39 2.25
CA ALA A 234 -8.13 5.56 2.32
C ALA A 234 -7.31 6.84 2.07
N GLY A 235 -7.70 7.61 1.07
CA GLY A 235 -7.13 8.92 0.72
C GLY A 235 -8.10 10.07 1.03
N ASP A 236 -7.72 11.29 0.66
CA ASP A 236 -8.49 12.51 0.96
C ASP A 236 -9.93 12.51 0.44
N GLY A 237 -10.22 11.80 -0.65
CA GLY A 237 -11.58 11.67 -1.21
C GLY A 237 -12.60 11.05 -0.26
N VAL A 238 -12.14 10.28 0.73
CA VAL A 238 -13.00 9.65 1.77
C VAL A 238 -13.76 10.69 2.58
N MET A 239 -13.13 11.83 2.89
CA MET A 239 -13.78 12.90 3.66
C MET A 239 -15.07 13.36 2.98
N ARG A 240 -15.00 13.68 1.67
CA ARG A 240 -16.17 14.14 0.91
C ARG A 240 -17.25 13.05 0.82
N LEU A 241 -16.88 11.79 0.61
CA LEU A 241 -17.83 10.70 0.51
C LEU A 241 -18.58 10.47 1.84
N LEU A 242 -17.90 10.65 2.97
CA LEU A 242 -18.53 10.56 4.29
C LEU A 242 -19.43 11.78 4.57
N ASP A 243 -18.96 12.99 4.27
CA ASP A 243 -19.72 14.24 4.45
C ASP A 243 -21.03 14.25 3.64
N THR A 244 -21.01 13.69 2.42
CA THR A 244 -22.19 13.60 1.55
C THR A 244 -23.09 12.40 1.83
N GLY A 245 -22.72 11.51 2.75
CA GLY A 245 -23.45 10.27 3.03
C GLY A 245 -23.41 9.25 1.89
N ALA A 246 -22.44 9.37 0.97
CA ALA A 246 -22.30 8.47 -0.18
C ALA A 246 -21.78 7.07 0.21
N LEU A 247 -21.16 6.94 1.38
CA LEU A 247 -20.73 5.66 1.91
C LEU A 247 -21.78 5.08 2.85
N ARG A 248 -22.11 3.80 2.64
CA ARG A 248 -23.05 3.08 3.50
C ARG A 248 -22.35 2.43 4.70
N ARG A 249 -23.01 2.42 5.84
CA ARG A 249 -22.60 1.63 7.01
C ARG A 249 -23.05 0.18 6.85
N GLY A 250 -22.25 -0.76 7.29
CA GLY A 250 -22.70 -2.13 7.55
C GLY A 250 -23.42 -2.23 8.90
N ALA A 251 -24.04 -3.37 9.21
CA ALA A 251 -24.73 -3.56 10.51
C ALA A 251 -23.76 -3.40 11.71
N HIS A 252 -22.51 -3.84 11.55
CA HIS A 252 -21.47 -3.82 12.60
C HIS A 252 -20.10 -3.41 12.05
N THR A 253 -20.06 -2.79 10.88
CA THR A 253 -18.80 -2.41 10.22
C THR A 253 -18.90 -0.97 9.72
N PRO A 254 -17.85 -0.16 9.93
CA PRO A 254 -17.84 1.21 9.47
C PRO A 254 -17.85 1.31 7.94
N PRO A 255 -18.14 2.49 7.40
CA PRO A 255 -18.09 2.75 5.95
C PRO A 255 -16.72 2.52 5.35
N VAL A 256 -15.66 2.74 6.14
CA VAL A 256 -14.26 2.62 5.71
C VAL A 256 -13.50 1.72 6.67
N VAL A 257 -12.91 0.64 6.13
CA VAL A 257 -11.96 -0.24 6.85
C VAL A 257 -10.62 -0.14 6.13
N ALA A 258 -9.66 0.53 6.74
CA ALA A 258 -8.39 0.85 6.11
C ALA A 258 -7.23 0.05 6.72
N VAL A 259 -6.31 -0.40 5.90
CA VAL A 259 -4.98 -0.85 6.33
C VAL A 259 -4.03 0.34 6.44
N GLU A 260 -4.23 1.35 5.57
CA GLU A 260 -3.46 2.58 5.49
C GLU A 260 -4.40 3.76 5.18
N VAL A 261 -4.28 4.83 5.94
CA VAL A 261 -4.84 6.14 5.61
C VAL A 261 -3.69 7.04 5.17
N MET A 262 -3.72 7.51 3.93
CA MET A 262 -2.64 8.28 3.34
C MET A 262 -3.17 9.54 2.67
N GLY A 263 -2.77 10.69 3.14
CA GLY A 263 -3.24 11.95 2.58
C GLY A 263 -2.65 13.18 3.25
N THR A 264 -3.39 14.26 3.16
CA THR A 264 -3.01 15.57 3.68
C THR A 264 -3.20 15.67 5.20
N GLU A 265 -2.70 16.74 5.79
CA GLU A 265 -2.94 17.09 7.20
C GLU A 265 -4.44 17.16 7.53
N ARG A 266 -5.26 17.63 6.57
CA ARG A 266 -6.72 17.67 6.73
C ARG A 266 -7.31 16.27 6.91
N LEU A 267 -6.84 15.29 6.14
CA LEU A 267 -7.26 13.90 6.30
C LEU A 267 -6.81 13.34 7.66
N MET A 268 -5.57 13.65 8.08
CA MET A 268 -5.07 13.20 9.40
C MET A 268 -5.93 13.75 10.53
N ALA A 269 -6.29 15.04 10.50
CA ALA A 269 -7.21 15.64 11.48
C ALA A 269 -8.62 15.02 11.41
N PHE A 270 -9.11 14.68 10.22
CA PHE A 270 -10.43 14.09 10.01
C PHE A 270 -10.56 12.68 10.59
N VAL A 271 -9.50 11.86 10.50
CA VAL A 271 -9.54 10.48 11.00
C VAL A 271 -9.21 10.35 12.48
N ASP A 272 -8.81 11.45 13.14
CA ASP A 272 -8.58 11.43 14.59
C ASP A 272 -9.89 11.09 15.33
N ARG A 273 -9.91 9.94 16.02
CA ARG A 273 -11.08 9.38 16.75
C ARG A 273 -12.37 9.29 15.92
N ASN A 274 -12.27 9.21 14.60
CA ASN A 274 -13.43 9.12 13.72
C ASN A 274 -13.95 7.67 13.65
N PRO A 275 -15.17 7.37 14.14
CA PRO A 275 -15.70 6.00 14.15
C PRO A 275 -16.13 5.50 12.76
N ASP A 276 -16.14 6.36 11.74
CA ASP A 276 -16.45 5.99 10.36
C ASP A 276 -15.25 5.43 9.59
N VAL A 277 -14.03 5.60 10.15
CA VAL A 277 -12.78 5.13 9.54
C VAL A 277 -12.06 4.24 10.55
N GLU A 278 -12.14 2.95 10.36
CA GLU A 278 -11.43 1.95 11.18
C GLU A 278 -10.11 1.59 10.53
N VAL A 279 -9.01 1.70 11.29
CA VAL A 279 -7.69 1.27 10.84
C VAL A 279 -7.35 -0.07 11.47
N VAL A 280 -6.99 -1.04 10.63
CA VAL A 280 -6.75 -2.42 11.06
C VAL A 280 -5.49 -3.01 10.44
N SER A 281 -5.03 -4.13 10.98
CA SER A 281 -3.82 -4.81 10.49
C SER A 281 -4.00 -5.43 9.10
N SER A 282 -2.88 -5.67 8.41
CA SER A 282 -2.88 -6.43 7.15
C SER A 282 -3.32 -7.88 7.35
N GLU A 283 -3.13 -8.48 8.53
CA GLU A 283 -3.65 -9.81 8.86
C GLU A 283 -5.17 -9.89 8.72
N HIS A 284 -5.88 -8.79 8.93
CA HIS A 284 -7.33 -8.70 8.78
C HIS A 284 -7.74 -8.33 7.35
N VAL A 285 -7.28 -7.16 6.86
CA VAL A 285 -7.72 -6.60 5.57
C VAL A 285 -7.21 -7.38 4.37
N HIS A 286 -6.00 -7.95 4.45
CA HIS A 286 -5.42 -8.76 3.38
C HIS A 286 -5.67 -10.27 3.54
N ASN A 287 -6.72 -10.64 4.27
CA ASN A 287 -7.13 -12.03 4.42
C ASN A 287 -8.16 -12.40 3.33
N PRO A 288 -7.79 -13.22 2.32
CA PRO A 288 -8.71 -13.57 1.23
C PRO A 288 -9.98 -14.30 1.69
N ARG A 289 -9.94 -14.98 2.85
CA ARG A 289 -11.13 -15.62 3.42
C ARG A 289 -12.13 -14.55 3.90
N TRP A 290 -11.67 -13.59 4.71
CA TRP A 290 -12.51 -12.50 5.19
C TRP A 290 -13.09 -11.66 4.04
N ILE A 291 -12.26 -11.33 3.03
CA ILE A 291 -12.70 -10.59 1.84
C ILE A 291 -13.77 -11.39 1.09
N GLY A 292 -13.60 -12.71 0.95
CA GLY A 292 -14.52 -13.61 0.27
C GLY A 292 -15.93 -13.68 0.90
N GLU A 293 -16.06 -13.37 2.19
CA GLU A 293 -17.34 -13.28 2.90
C GLU A 293 -18.11 -11.98 2.60
N ILE A 294 -17.44 -10.98 2.01
CA ILE A 294 -18.04 -9.69 1.65
C ILE A 294 -18.66 -9.79 0.26
N ASN A 295 -19.98 -9.83 0.15
CA ASN A 295 -20.66 -9.87 -1.14
C ASN A 295 -20.38 -8.62 -1.99
N ARG A 296 -20.24 -8.80 -3.30
CA ARG A 296 -20.00 -7.73 -4.29
C ARG A 296 -18.73 -6.94 -3.96
N PHE A 297 -17.69 -7.66 -3.58
CA PHE A 297 -16.37 -7.07 -3.34
C PHE A 297 -15.66 -6.81 -4.68
N VAL A 298 -15.40 -5.56 -4.98
CA VAL A 298 -14.72 -5.14 -6.20
C VAL A 298 -13.32 -4.65 -5.85
N SER A 299 -12.32 -5.39 -6.33
CA SER A 299 -10.92 -4.99 -6.18
C SER A 299 -10.43 -4.27 -7.43
N ILE A 300 -9.95 -3.04 -7.27
CA ILE A 300 -9.47 -2.17 -8.35
C ILE A 300 -8.03 -1.79 -8.06
N ASN A 301 -7.11 -2.25 -8.89
CA ASN A 301 -5.68 -1.95 -8.75
C ASN A 301 -5.10 -1.41 -10.06
N SER A 302 -4.07 -0.58 -9.97
CA SER A 302 -3.34 -0.12 -11.14
C SER A 302 -2.24 -1.11 -11.52
N ALA A 303 -1.61 -0.92 -12.67
CA ALA A 303 -0.51 -1.74 -13.15
C ALA A 303 0.58 -0.90 -13.81
N LEU A 304 1.79 -1.46 -13.88
CA LEU A 304 2.87 -0.94 -14.69
C LEU A 304 2.63 -1.31 -16.15
N GLU A 305 2.37 -2.60 -16.42
CA GLU A 305 2.09 -3.15 -17.76
C GLU A 305 1.10 -4.30 -17.67
N VAL A 306 0.31 -4.51 -18.75
CA VAL A 306 -0.56 -5.67 -18.95
C VAL A 306 -0.33 -6.22 -20.35
N ASP A 307 -0.14 -7.54 -20.50
CA ASP A 307 0.01 -8.16 -21.82
C ASP A 307 -1.34 -8.56 -22.45
N LEU A 308 -1.33 -8.90 -23.74
CA LEU A 308 -2.52 -9.27 -24.49
C LEU A 308 -3.26 -10.51 -23.95
N THR A 309 -2.62 -11.31 -23.11
CA THR A 309 -3.26 -12.45 -22.45
C THR A 309 -3.91 -12.10 -21.13
N GLY A 310 -3.61 -10.90 -20.58
CA GLY A 310 -4.07 -10.43 -19.27
C GLY A 310 -3.13 -10.73 -18.13
N GLN A 311 -1.85 -11.06 -18.38
CA GLN A 311 -0.82 -11.08 -17.34
C GLN A 311 -0.44 -9.66 -16.94
N VAL A 312 -0.25 -9.43 -15.65
CA VAL A 312 -0.03 -8.09 -15.08
C VAL A 312 1.29 -8.00 -14.35
N ALA A 313 2.07 -6.98 -14.66
CA ALA A 313 3.24 -6.56 -13.90
C ALA A 313 2.88 -5.38 -13.00
N LEU A 314 3.06 -5.53 -11.68
CA LEU A 314 2.78 -4.49 -10.67
C LEU A 314 4.04 -3.88 -10.10
N GLU A 315 5.10 -4.65 -9.96
CA GLU A 315 6.27 -4.31 -9.14
C GLU A 315 7.51 -3.96 -9.97
N ALA A 316 7.62 -4.49 -11.19
CA ALA A 316 8.79 -4.28 -12.03
C ALA A 316 8.41 -4.10 -13.49
N ALA A 317 9.17 -3.28 -14.19
CA ALA A 317 9.10 -3.08 -15.63
C ALA A 317 10.50 -2.71 -16.16
N GLY A 318 10.82 -3.14 -17.39
CA GLY A 318 12.11 -2.84 -18.01
C GLY A 318 13.32 -3.37 -17.23
N GLY A 319 13.18 -4.49 -16.50
CA GLY A 319 14.23 -5.08 -15.68
C GLY A 319 14.50 -4.37 -14.34
N ARG A 320 13.67 -3.41 -13.95
CA ARG A 320 13.82 -2.61 -12.72
C ARG A 320 12.67 -2.83 -11.78
N VAL A 321 12.95 -2.96 -10.48
CA VAL A 321 11.94 -2.96 -9.42
C VAL A 321 11.49 -1.52 -9.18
N LEU A 322 10.20 -1.25 -9.39
CA LEU A 322 9.61 0.08 -9.31
C LEU A 322 8.65 0.26 -8.14
N SER A 323 8.16 -0.85 -7.58
CA SER A 323 7.19 -0.87 -6.49
C SER A 323 7.30 -2.20 -5.73
N GLY A 324 6.33 -2.50 -4.89
CA GLY A 324 6.10 -3.83 -4.34
C GLY A 324 4.84 -4.46 -4.93
N ILE A 325 4.63 -5.74 -4.71
CA ILE A 325 3.38 -6.45 -5.06
C ILE A 325 2.20 -5.81 -4.32
N GLY A 326 2.43 -5.35 -3.09
CA GLY A 326 1.38 -4.80 -2.23
C GLY A 326 0.31 -5.83 -1.89
N GLY A 327 -0.93 -5.37 -1.78
CA GLY A 327 -2.08 -6.22 -1.44
C GLY A 327 -2.92 -6.67 -2.63
N ALA A 328 -2.53 -6.33 -3.87
CA ALA A 328 -3.38 -6.59 -5.05
C ALA A 328 -3.71 -8.08 -5.21
N ALA A 329 -2.74 -8.97 -4.99
CA ALA A 329 -2.94 -10.41 -5.10
C ALA A 329 -3.91 -10.93 -4.02
N ASP A 330 -3.81 -10.44 -2.79
CA ASP A 330 -4.69 -10.82 -1.67
C ASP A 330 -6.13 -10.41 -1.95
N PHE A 331 -6.32 -9.15 -2.38
CA PHE A 331 -7.63 -8.61 -2.71
C PHE A 331 -8.25 -9.30 -3.94
N PHE A 332 -7.46 -9.62 -4.97
CA PHE A 332 -7.95 -10.34 -6.14
C PHE A 332 -8.37 -11.77 -5.78
N GLU A 333 -7.61 -12.46 -4.94
CA GLU A 333 -7.98 -13.78 -4.44
C GLU A 333 -9.29 -13.72 -3.63
N GLY A 334 -9.42 -12.75 -2.74
CA GLY A 334 -10.63 -12.54 -1.95
C GLY A 334 -11.84 -12.15 -2.82
N ALA A 335 -11.66 -11.23 -3.78
CA ALA A 335 -12.71 -10.83 -4.72
C ALA A 335 -13.18 -12.00 -5.59
N HIS A 336 -12.28 -12.91 -5.96
CA HIS A 336 -12.66 -14.15 -6.67
C HIS A 336 -13.61 -15.05 -5.85
N ARG A 337 -13.43 -15.08 -4.53
CA ARG A 337 -14.26 -15.86 -3.60
C ARG A 337 -15.57 -15.17 -3.25
N SER A 338 -15.65 -13.86 -3.40
CA SER A 338 -16.81 -13.04 -3.09
C SER A 338 -17.95 -13.31 -4.05
N THR A 339 -19.17 -13.51 -3.53
CA THR A 339 -20.38 -13.62 -4.35
C THR A 339 -20.64 -12.30 -5.09
N GLY A 340 -20.57 -12.33 -6.41
CA GLY A 340 -20.67 -11.13 -7.24
C GLY A 340 -19.40 -10.26 -7.23
N GLY A 341 -18.27 -10.83 -6.84
CA GLY A 341 -16.99 -10.15 -6.80
C GLY A 341 -16.39 -9.90 -8.19
N LEU A 342 -15.53 -8.86 -8.28
CA LEU A 342 -14.92 -8.41 -9.52
C LEU A 342 -13.46 -7.97 -9.30
N ARG A 343 -12.58 -8.34 -10.24
CA ARG A 343 -11.13 -8.05 -10.22
C ARG A 343 -10.78 -7.18 -11.41
N VAL A 344 -10.51 -5.91 -11.15
CA VAL A 344 -10.28 -4.89 -12.16
C VAL A 344 -8.85 -4.37 -12.10
N VAL A 345 -8.19 -4.36 -13.24
CA VAL A 345 -6.94 -3.62 -13.43
C VAL A 345 -7.26 -2.33 -14.18
N ALA A 346 -7.02 -1.18 -13.56
CA ALA A 346 -7.33 0.12 -14.13
C ALA A 346 -6.04 0.95 -14.28
N LEU A 347 -5.70 1.30 -15.53
CA LEU A 347 -4.45 2.01 -15.83
C LEU A 347 -4.60 2.90 -17.06
N ARG A 348 -3.73 3.91 -17.17
CA ARG A 348 -3.59 4.63 -18.45
C ARG A 348 -3.05 3.67 -19.51
N SER A 349 -3.50 3.80 -20.75
CA SER A 349 -3.00 2.97 -21.86
C SER A 349 -1.54 3.25 -22.22
N THR A 350 -0.99 4.41 -21.83
CA THR A 350 0.39 4.83 -22.07
C THR A 350 1.07 5.35 -20.80
N ASP A 351 2.40 5.51 -20.85
CA ASP A 351 3.15 6.25 -19.84
C ASP A 351 2.72 7.74 -19.78
N ALA A 352 3.26 8.48 -18.81
CA ALA A 352 2.87 9.89 -18.60
C ALA A 352 3.17 10.80 -19.81
N ARG A 353 4.14 10.42 -20.65
CA ARG A 353 4.56 11.18 -21.84
C ARG A 353 3.85 10.72 -23.13
N GLY A 354 3.06 9.64 -23.08
CA GLY A 354 2.47 9.02 -24.26
C GLY A 354 3.48 8.27 -25.16
N ALA A 355 4.71 8.09 -24.69
CA ALA A 355 5.82 7.56 -25.48
C ALA A 355 5.88 6.03 -25.48
N ALA A 356 5.32 5.38 -24.47
CA ALA A 356 5.32 3.92 -24.33
C ALA A 356 3.89 3.41 -24.00
N SER A 357 3.49 2.32 -24.65
CA SER A 357 2.24 1.62 -24.31
C SER A 357 2.43 0.84 -23.02
N LYS A 358 1.42 0.87 -22.16
CA LYS A 358 1.31 -0.02 -20.98
C LYS A 358 0.52 -1.28 -21.28
N ILE A 359 -0.16 -1.34 -22.43
CA ILE A 359 -0.68 -2.57 -23.00
C ILE A 359 0.40 -3.12 -23.94
N VAL A 360 0.95 -4.29 -23.62
CA VAL A 360 2.08 -4.88 -24.36
C VAL A 360 1.71 -6.21 -24.97
N ALA A 361 2.35 -6.60 -26.08
CA ALA A 361 2.07 -7.88 -26.71
C ALA A 361 2.37 -9.07 -25.76
N ARG A 362 3.52 -8.99 -25.09
CA ARG A 362 3.97 -9.92 -24.03
C ARG A 362 4.79 -9.11 -23.03
N LEU A 363 4.74 -9.48 -21.76
CA LEU A 363 5.67 -8.93 -20.78
C LEU A 363 7.10 -9.25 -21.21
N ALA A 364 8.01 -8.30 -21.05
CA ALA A 364 9.41 -8.49 -21.40
C ALA A 364 10.02 -9.68 -20.65
N PRO A 365 10.96 -10.44 -21.26
CA PRO A 365 11.66 -11.52 -20.57
C PRO A 365 12.27 -11.06 -19.25
N GLY A 366 12.03 -11.82 -18.18
CA GLY A 366 12.47 -11.47 -16.82
C GLY A 366 11.54 -10.52 -16.03
N THR A 367 10.50 -9.98 -16.65
CA THR A 367 9.47 -9.22 -15.90
C THR A 367 8.63 -10.19 -15.08
N PRO A 368 8.50 -10.00 -13.75
CA PRO A 368 7.67 -10.85 -12.91
C PRO A 368 6.19 -10.67 -13.25
N VAL A 369 5.45 -11.77 -13.26
CA VAL A 369 3.98 -11.76 -13.38
C VAL A 369 3.39 -11.65 -11.97
N SER A 370 3.07 -10.42 -11.56
CA SER A 370 2.53 -10.18 -10.22
C SER A 370 1.08 -10.66 -10.09
N LEU A 371 0.26 -10.57 -11.17
CA LEU A 371 -1.07 -11.17 -11.25
C LEU A 371 -1.15 -12.04 -12.50
N PRO A 372 -1.42 -13.36 -12.35
CA PRO A 372 -1.56 -14.26 -13.48
C PRO A 372 -2.85 -13.96 -14.28
N ARG A 373 -2.84 -14.28 -15.58
CA ARG A 373 -3.93 -13.98 -16.51
C ARG A 373 -5.32 -14.48 -16.08
N HIS A 374 -5.41 -15.56 -15.30
CA HIS A 374 -6.68 -16.09 -14.79
C HIS A 374 -7.21 -15.29 -13.57
N ALA A 375 -6.40 -14.44 -12.97
CA ALA A 375 -6.77 -13.64 -11.81
C ALA A 375 -7.40 -12.29 -12.17
N VAL A 376 -7.51 -11.94 -13.47
CA VAL A 376 -8.04 -10.66 -13.93
C VAL A 376 -9.37 -10.85 -14.66
N ASP A 377 -10.39 -10.10 -14.26
CA ASP A 377 -11.73 -10.15 -14.91
C ASP A 377 -11.90 -9.07 -15.96
N ALA A 378 -11.37 -7.88 -15.69
CA ALA A 378 -11.42 -6.76 -16.62
C ALA A 378 -10.16 -5.88 -16.54
N VAL A 379 -9.77 -5.34 -17.69
CA VAL A 379 -8.75 -4.28 -17.79
C VAL A 379 -9.43 -3.03 -18.32
N VAL A 380 -9.23 -1.91 -17.62
CA VAL A 380 -9.86 -0.62 -17.93
C VAL A 380 -8.78 0.41 -18.25
N THR A 381 -8.95 1.09 -19.38
CA THR A 381 -8.15 2.25 -19.76
C THR A 381 -9.06 3.43 -20.13
N GLU A 382 -8.51 4.57 -20.47
CA GLU A 382 -9.26 5.73 -21.02
C GLU A 382 -9.94 5.45 -22.37
N HIS A 383 -9.71 4.28 -22.95
CA HIS A 383 -10.31 3.84 -24.23
C HIS A 383 -11.43 2.81 -24.05
N GLY A 384 -11.75 2.43 -22.82
CA GLY A 384 -12.85 1.53 -22.48
C GLY A 384 -12.44 0.33 -21.63
N VAL A 385 -13.22 -0.74 -21.75
CA VAL A 385 -13.12 -1.95 -20.92
C VAL A 385 -12.81 -3.16 -21.80
N ALA A 386 -11.71 -3.86 -21.47
CA ALA A 386 -11.42 -5.20 -21.97
C ALA A 386 -11.94 -6.24 -20.95
N TRP A 387 -13.01 -6.94 -21.29
CA TRP A 387 -13.57 -8.01 -20.44
C TRP A 387 -12.82 -9.32 -20.72
N LEU A 388 -12.20 -9.90 -19.70
CA LEU A 388 -11.32 -11.07 -19.81
C LEU A 388 -11.88 -12.33 -19.15
N ARG A 389 -12.85 -12.20 -18.23
CA ARG A 389 -13.48 -13.36 -17.58
C ARG A 389 -14.21 -14.22 -18.60
N GLY A 390 -13.83 -15.49 -18.71
CA GLY A 390 -14.43 -16.45 -19.64
C GLY A 390 -13.96 -16.33 -21.10
N ALA A 391 -13.16 -15.33 -21.44
CA ALA A 391 -12.65 -15.10 -22.78
C ALA A 391 -11.49 -16.05 -23.15
N SER A 392 -11.48 -16.56 -24.38
CA SER A 392 -10.35 -17.28 -24.99
C SER A 392 -9.12 -16.38 -25.16
N LEU A 393 -7.96 -16.95 -25.46
CA LEU A 393 -6.73 -16.14 -25.66
C LEU A 393 -6.88 -15.14 -26.83
N GLN A 394 -7.55 -15.52 -27.90
CA GLN A 394 -7.78 -14.61 -29.03
C GLN A 394 -8.74 -13.48 -28.64
N GLU A 395 -9.89 -13.81 -28.02
CA GLU A 395 -10.84 -12.80 -27.54
C GLU A 395 -10.21 -11.83 -26.53
N ARG A 396 -9.32 -12.32 -25.66
CA ARG A 396 -8.53 -11.48 -24.76
C ARG A 396 -7.64 -10.51 -25.53
N ALA A 397 -6.90 -11.03 -26.50
CA ALA A 397 -6.00 -10.19 -27.33
C ALA A 397 -6.78 -9.10 -28.04
N ASP A 398 -7.90 -9.46 -28.68
CA ASP A 398 -8.76 -8.51 -29.39
C ASP A 398 -9.30 -7.43 -28.44
N ALA A 399 -9.80 -7.82 -27.26
CA ALA A 399 -10.28 -6.90 -26.23
C ALA A 399 -9.16 -5.98 -25.72
N MET A 400 -7.98 -6.50 -25.48
CA MET A 400 -6.82 -5.73 -25.01
C MET A 400 -6.31 -4.74 -26.06
N VAL A 401 -6.30 -5.13 -27.35
CA VAL A 401 -5.99 -4.23 -28.47
C VAL A 401 -7.00 -3.08 -28.53
N ALA A 402 -8.31 -3.36 -28.33
CA ALA A 402 -9.36 -2.35 -28.39
C ALA A 402 -9.16 -1.25 -27.32
N VAL A 403 -8.65 -1.58 -26.12
CA VAL A 403 -8.40 -0.63 -25.03
C VAL A 403 -6.99 -0.03 -25.02
N ALA A 404 -6.13 -0.43 -25.94
CA ALA A 404 -4.82 0.19 -26.13
C ALA A 404 -4.96 1.57 -26.78
N ALA A 405 -3.95 2.42 -26.60
CA ALA A 405 -3.86 3.71 -27.28
C ALA A 405 -3.90 3.53 -28.80
N PRO A 406 -4.68 4.34 -29.56
CA PRO A 406 -4.90 4.12 -31.00
C PRO A 406 -3.64 3.92 -31.80
N GLY A 407 -2.59 4.68 -31.57
CA GLY A 407 -1.32 4.56 -32.30
C GLY A 407 -0.53 3.27 -32.05
N TRP A 408 -0.98 2.40 -31.13
CA TRP A 408 -0.35 1.14 -30.80
C TRP A 408 -1.15 -0.08 -31.26
N ARG A 409 -2.42 0.09 -31.65
CA ARG A 409 -3.35 -1.02 -31.93
C ARG A 409 -2.89 -1.94 -33.06
N ASP A 410 -2.50 -1.39 -34.20
CA ASP A 410 -2.04 -2.18 -35.36
C ASP A 410 -0.82 -3.02 -35.02
N ARG A 411 0.13 -2.43 -34.30
CA ARG A 411 1.34 -3.15 -33.86
C ARG A 411 1.01 -4.27 -32.86
N LEU A 412 0.08 -4.03 -31.95
CA LEU A 412 -0.34 -5.03 -30.97
C LEU A 412 -1.16 -6.14 -31.64
N ALA A 413 -2.05 -5.82 -32.56
CA ALA A 413 -2.83 -6.79 -33.33
C ALA A 413 -1.94 -7.72 -34.16
N ALA A 414 -0.92 -7.17 -34.83
CA ALA A 414 0.05 -7.96 -35.58
C ALA A 414 0.87 -8.93 -34.71
N ALA A 415 1.08 -8.60 -33.43
CA ALA A 415 1.81 -9.42 -32.47
C ALA A 415 0.92 -10.40 -31.68
N GLY A 416 -0.40 -10.24 -31.72
CA GLY A 416 -1.39 -10.94 -30.90
C GLY A 416 -1.97 -12.23 -31.49
N GLY A 417 -1.42 -12.75 -32.58
CA GLY A 417 -1.87 -14.02 -33.16
C GLY A 417 -1.57 -15.20 -32.22
N PHE A 418 -2.60 -15.73 -31.58
CA PHE A 418 -2.56 -16.97 -30.78
C PHE A 418 -3.16 -18.13 -31.62
N GLY A 419 -2.61 -18.34 -32.84
CA GLY A 419 -2.95 -19.45 -33.71
C GLY A 419 -2.02 -20.64 -33.51
#